data_13d829a0a9de645ef47938d0d0110ba9
#
_entry.id   13d829a0a9de645ef47938d0d0110ba9
#
_cell.length_a   1.000
_cell.length_b   1.000
_cell.length_c   1.000
_cell.angle_alpha   90.00
_cell.angle_beta   90.00
_cell.angle_gamma   90.00
#
_symmetry.space_group_name_H-M   'P 1'
#
loop_
_entity.id
_entity.type
_entity.pdbx_description
1 polymer ?
#
loop_
_entity_poly.entity_id
_entity_poly.type
_entity_poly.pdbx_seq_one_letter_code
_entity_poly.pdbx_strand_id
1 'polypeptide(L)'
;GLMAMNGRQAWEELQKIANYADATGRSVSEMVHLVLTDVEMPEMDGYILTKNIKSDSRFAGVPVIMHSSLSSMSNQQIGKSVGVDEYVPKFEPQRLAETLGRLLLKNQPVARAA
;
A
#
# COMPACT_ATOMS: atom_id res chain seq x y z
N GLY A 1 4.16 12.46 -2.12
CA GLY A 1 3.36 11.27 -2.35
C GLY A 1 3.35 10.84 -3.79
N LEU A 2 2.97 9.60 -4.01
CA LEU A 2 2.93 9.00 -5.32
C LEU A 2 1.50 8.55 -5.63
N MET A 3 1.01 8.89 -6.82
CA MET A 3 -0.31 8.49 -7.29
C MET A 3 -0.17 7.60 -8.52
N ALA A 4 -0.90 6.49 -8.54
CA ALA A 4 -0.94 5.59 -9.69
C ALA A 4 -2.40 5.39 -10.12
N MET A 5 -2.62 5.20 -11.42
CA MET A 5 -3.96 5.03 -11.99
C MET A 5 -4.47 3.58 -11.88
N ASN A 6 -3.58 2.62 -11.74
CA ASN A 6 -3.92 1.21 -11.58
C ASN A 6 -2.82 0.46 -10.84
N GLY A 7 -3.11 -0.80 -10.48
CA GLY A 7 -2.18 -1.59 -9.70
C GLY A 7 -0.86 -1.88 -10.42
N ARG A 8 -0.90 -2.06 -11.74
CA ARG A 8 0.32 -2.30 -12.50
C ARG A 8 1.22 -1.09 -12.50
N GLN A 9 0.67 0.11 -12.71
CA GLN A 9 1.44 1.35 -12.62
C GLN A 9 2.03 1.54 -11.22
N ALA A 10 1.23 1.26 -10.19
CA ALA A 10 1.70 1.36 -8.81
C ALA A 10 2.88 0.44 -8.58
N TRP A 11 2.80 -0.79 -9.02
CA TRP A 11 3.88 -1.75 -8.87
C TRP A 11 5.13 -1.33 -9.63
N GLU A 12 4.97 -0.86 -10.87
CA GLU A 12 6.08 -0.36 -11.67
C GLU A 12 6.80 0.82 -11.00
N GLU A 13 6.03 1.76 -10.47
CA GLU A 13 6.59 2.91 -9.77
C GLU A 13 7.32 2.51 -8.48
N LEU A 14 6.73 1.58 -7.72
CA LEU A 14 7.38 1.08 -6.51
C LEU A 14 8.68 0.35 -6.85
N GLN A 15 8.71 -0.41 -7.94
CA GLN A 15 9.93 -1.07 -8.38
C GLN A 15 11.02 -0.07 -8.77
N LYS A 16 10.65 1.04 -9.42
CA LYS A 16 11.60 2.11 -9.73
C LYS A 16 12.20 2.71 -8.46
N ILE A 17 11.36 2.94 -7.46
CA ILE A 17 11.83 3.45 -6.17
C ILE A 17 12.78 2.45 -5.51
N ALA A 18 12.42 1.16 -5.54
CA ALA A 18 13.27 0.12 -4.95
C ALA A 18 14.61 0.00 -5.66
N ASN A 19 14.61 0.10 -7.00
CA ASN A 19 15.85 0.06 -7.77
C ASN A 19 16.74 1.27 -7.47
N TYR A 20 16.14 2.44 -7.33
CA TYR A 20 16.87 3.65 -6.96
C TYR A 20 17.45 3.53 -5.54
N ALA A 21 16.67 3.00 -4.61
CA ALA A 21 17.14 2.80 -3.26
C ALA A 21 18.34 1.86 -3.22
N ASP A 22 18.25 0.73 -3.93
CA ASP A 22 19.36 -0.22 -4.03
C ASP A 22 20.61 0.42 -4.63
N ALA A 23 20.44 1.19 -5.71
CA ALA A 23 21.56 1.84 -6.38
C ALA A 23 22.23 2.91 -5.53
N THR A 24 21.51 3.51 -4.58
CA THR A 24 22.03 4.59 -3.74
C THR A 24 22.36 4.15 -2.31
N GLY A 25 22.22 2.85 -2.01
CA GLY A 25 22.49 2.33 -0.66
C GLY A 25 21.46 2.73 0.37
N ARG A 26 20.24 3.07 -0.06
CA ARG A 26 19.13 3.45 0.81
C ARG A 26 18.12 2.33 0.92
N SER A 27 17.28 2.38 1.95
CA SER A 27 16.15 1.49 2.06
C SER A 27 14.89 2.14 1.48
N VAL A 28 13.98 1.32 0.95
CA VAL A 28 12.71 1.83 0.42
C VAL A 28 11.90 2.53 1.51
N SER A 29 11.96 2.04 2.75
CA SER A 29 11.22 2.64 3.86
C SER A 29 11.64 4.07 4.19
N GLU A 30 12.80 4.50 3.72
CA GLU A 30 13.22 5.90 3.83
C GLU A 30 12.48 6.80 2.84
N MET A 31 11.97 6.24 1.76
CA MET A 31 11.32 6.98 0.67
C MET A 31 9.81 6.78 0.65
N VAL A 32 9.35 5.58 1.00
CA VAL A 32 7.93 5.23 1.03
C VAL A 32 7.61 4.73 2.42
N HIS A 33 6.82 5.49 3.17
CA HIS A 33 6.47 5.14 4.53
C HIS A 33 5.15 4.38 4.63
N LEU A 34 4.36 4.38 3.56
CA LEU A 34 3.04 3.77 3.56
C LEU A 34 2.54 3.63 2.13
N VAL A 35 1.84 2.54 1.84
CA VAL A 35 1.09 2.37 0.59
C VAL A 35 -0.39 2.32 0.93
N LEU A 36 -1.16 3.20 0.30
CA LEU A 36 -2.61 3.20 0.40
C LEU A 36 -3.18 2.72 -0.92
N THR A 37 -3.92 1.63 -0.93
CA THR A 37 -4.43 1.05 -2.15
C THR A 37 -5.93 0.72 -2.05
N ASP A 38 -6.62 0.81 -3.18
CA ASP A 38 -7.96 0.24 -3.31
C ASP A 38 -7.83 -1.24 -3.67
N VAL A 39 -8.93 -1.99 -3.53
CA VAL A 39 -9.02 -3.37 -3.99
C VAL A 39 -9.30 -3.41 -5.48
N GLU A 40 -10.29 -2.64 -5.94
CA GLU A 40 -10.73 -2.65 -7.33
C GLU A 40 -9.90 -1.66 -8.15
N MET A 41 -8.94 -2.19 -8.90
CA MET A 41 -8.11 -1.40 -9.79
C MET A 41 -7.93 -2.15 -11.11
N PRO A 42 -7.87 -1.43 -12.25
CA PRO A 42 -7.59 -2.08 -13.54
C PRO A 42 -6.20 -2.73 -13.54
N GLU A 43 -6.06 -3.77 -14.33
CA GLU A 43 -4.83 -4.50 -14.65
C GLU A 43 -4.21 -5.28 -13.51
N MET A 44 -4.17 -4.73 -12.31
CA MET A 44 -3.69 -5.44 -11.13
C MET A 44 -4.48 -4.93 -9.93
N ASP A 45 -5.28 -5.79 -9.31
CA ASP A 45 -6.08 -5.36 -8.16
C ASP A 45 -5.22 -5.17 -6.90
N GLY A 46 -5.81 -4.58 -5.88
CA GLY A 46 -5.10 -4.27 -4.65
C GLY A 46 -4.58 -5.49 -3.89
N TYR A 47 -5.26 -6.63 -4.01
CA TYR A 47 -4.79 -7.87 -3.37
C TYR A 47 -3.49 -8.35 -4.02
N ILE A 48 -3.43 -8.34 -5.34
CA ILE A 48 -2.23 -8.75 -6.07
C ILE A 48 -1.09 -7.78 -5.81
N LEU A 49 -1.38 -6.48 -5.84
CA LEU A 49 -0.38 -5.46 -5.54
C LEU A 49 0.19 -5.65 -4.13
N THR A 50 -0.67 -5.86 -3.14
CA THR A 50 -0.24 -6.09 -1.77
C THR A 50 0.63 -7.33 -1.65
N LYS A 51 0.21 -8.43 -2.30
CA LYS A 51 0.99 -9.67 -2.29
C LYS A 51 2.39 -9.45 -2.88
N ASN A 52 2.47 -8.71 -3.99
CA ASN A 52 3.77 -8.39 -4.61
C ASN A 52 4.65 -7.59 -3.65
N ILE A 53 4.09 -6.57 -3.00
CA ILE A 53 4.83 -5.74 -2.05
C ILE A 53 5.32 -6.59 -0.86
N LYS A 54 4.43 -7.38 -0.28
CA LYS A 54 4.76 -8.16 0.92
C LYS A 54 5.69 -9.35 0.63
N SER A 55 5.77 -9.77 -0.63
CA SER A 55 6.67 -10.85 -1.04
C SER A 55 8.06 -10.35 -1.44
N ASP A 56 8.26 -9.06 -1.55
CA ASP A 56 9.52 -8.46 -1.96
C ASP A 56 10.23 -7.88 -0.74
N SER A 57 11.38 -8.45 -0.39
CA SER A 57 12.11 -8.05 0.81
C SER A 57 12.55 -6.58 0.81
N ARG A 58 12.64 -5.96 -0.36
CA ARG A 58 12.98 -4.53 -0.47
C ARG A 58 11.93 -3.63 0.18
N PHE A 59 10.70 -4.12 0.29
CA PHE A 59 9.59 -3.37 0.90
C PHE A 59 9.34 -3.78 2.35
N ALA A 60 10.28 -4.44 2.98
CA ALA A 60 10.17 -4.77 4.40
C ALA A 60 10.02 -3.48 5.22
N GLY A 61 9.07 -3.46 6.12
CA GLY A 61 8.80 -2.28 6.94
C GLY A 61 7.89 -1.23 6.31
N VAL A 62 7.43 -1.45 5.07
CA VAL A 62 6.47 -0.54 4.42
C VAL A 62 5.05 -1.06 4.67
N PRO A 63 4.24 -0.35 5.46
CA PRO A 63 2.87 -0.79 5.69
C PRO A 63 1.98 -0.59 4.48
N VAL A 64 1.01 -1.47 4.29
CA VAL A 64 0.02 -1.39 3.23
C VAL A 64 -1.36 -1.31 3.85
N ILE A 65 -2.11 -0.29 3.47
CA ILE A 65 -3.49 -0.10 3.89
C ILE A 65 -4.40 -0.29 2.68
N MET A 66 -5.40 -1.16 2.81
CA MET A 66 -6.48 -1.25 1.84
C MET A 66 -7.62 -0.34 2.25
N HIS A 67 -8.07 0.48 1.31
CA HIS A 67 -9.17 1.40 1.50
C HIS A 67 -10.18 1.12 0.39
N SER A 68 -11.29 0.46 0.72
CA SER A 68 -12.20 -0.05 -0.29
C SER A 68 -13.66 0.07 0.12
N SER A 69 -14.54 0.15 -0.89
CA SER A 69 -15.98 0.06 -0.68
C SER A 69 -16.43 -1.37 -0.40
N LEU A 70 -15.56 -2.36 -0.67
CA LEU A 70 -15.83 -3.76 -0.37
C LEU A 70 -15.57 -4.00 1.12
N SER A 71 -16.63 -4.25 1.88
CA SER A 71 -16.52 -4.32 3.34
C SER A 71 -16.91 -5.66 3.94
N SER A 72 -17.21 -6.67 3.11
CA SER A 72 -17.60 -7.98 3.63
C SER A 72 -16.46 -8.62 4.42
N MET A 73 -16.83 -9.52 5.32
CA MET A 73 -15.85 -10.27 6.09
C MET A 73 -14.91 -11.06 5.16
N SER A 74 -15.46 -11.62 4.07
CA SER A 74 -14.65 -12.35 3.08
C SER A 74 -13.59 -11.47 2.47
N ASN A 75 -13.93 -10.24 2.06
CA ASN A 75 -12.99 -9.31 1.47
C ASN A 75 -11.90 -8.92 2.46
N GLN A 76 -12.26 -8.68 3.71
CA GLN A 76 -11.28 -8.35 4.75
C GLN A 76 -10.34 -9.53 5.03
N GLN A 77 -10.86 -10.75 4.99
CA GLN A 77 -10.03 -11.95 5.19
C GLN A 77 -9.04 -12.14 4.04
N ILE A 78 -9.46 -11.87 2.80
CA ILE A 78 -8.55 -11.92 1.65
C ILE A 78 -7.44 -10.89 1.82
N GLY A 79 -7.79 -9.67 2.23
CA GLY A 79 -6.81 -8.63 2.51
C GLY A 79 -5.77 -9.08 3.54
N LYS A 80 -6.22 -9.69 4.64
CA LYS A 80 -5.34 -10.25 5.65
C LYS A 80 -4.43 -11.33 5.09
N SER A 81 -4.99 -12.21 4.27
CA SER A 81 -4.24 -13.35 3.72
C SER A 81 -3.09 -12.92 2.80
N VAL A 82 -3.20 -11.78 2.12
CA VAL A 82 -2.13 -11.24 1.29
C VAL A 82 -1.18 -10.33 2.05
N GLY A 83 -1.43 -10.10 3.33
CA GLY A 83 -0.52 -9.40 4.22
C GLY A 83 -0.79 -7.92 4.44
N VAL A 84 -1.99 -7.44 4.14
CA VAL A 84 -2.34 -6.04 4.39
C VAL A 84 -2.24 -5.74 5.89
N ASP A 85 -1.71 -4.58 6.21
CA ASP A 85 -1.56 -4.16 7.62
C ASP A 85 -2.88 -3.66 8.21
N GLU A 86 -3.67 -2.96 7.39
CA GLU A 86 -5.00 -2.49 7.79
C GLU A 86 -5.94 -2.54 6.59
N TYR A 87 -7.20 -2.86 6.84
CA TYR A 87 -8.27 -2.82 5.85
C TYR A 87 -9.32 -1.84 6.35
N VAL A 88 -9.50 -0.72 5.65
CA VAL A 88 -10.40 0.35 6.07
C VAL A 88 -11.50 0.55 5.03
N PRO A 89 -12.76 0.32 5.38
CA PRO A 89 -13.88 0.59 4.46
C PRO A 89 -13.98 2.07 4.10
N LYS A 90 -14.36 2.35 2.86
CA LYS A 90 -14.44 3.73 2.35
C LYS A 90 -15.50 4.60 3.04
N PHE A 91 -16.50 3.99 3.64
CA PHE A 91 -17.54 4.73 4.34
C PHE A 91 -17.22 4.98 5.82
N GLU A 92 -15.98 4.80 6.22
CA GLU A 92 -15.51 5.10 7.58
C GLU A 92 -14.33 6.08 7.53
N PRO A 93 -14.59 7.36 7.14
CA PRO A 93 -13.48 8.29 6.93
C PRO A 93 -12.67 8.61 8.18
N GLN A 94 -13.30 8.59 9.36
CA GLN A 94 -12.58 8.82 10.61
C GLN A 94 -11.60 7.69 10.90
N ARG A 95 -12.00 6.46 10.63
CA ARG A 95 -11.15 5.31 10.83
C ARG A 95 -9.92 5.38 9.91
N LEU A 96 -10.10 5.81 8.66
CA LEU A 96 -8.98 6.00 7.75
C LEU A 96 -8.04 7.07 8.27
N ALA A 97 -8.57 8.22 8.70
CA ALA A 97 -7.75 9.31 9.22
C ALA A 97 -6.93 8.87 10.46
N GLU A 98 -7.56 8.14 11.37
CA GLU A 98 -6.88 7.62 12.57
C GLU A 98 -5.78 6.63 12.20
N THR A 99 -6.06 5.72 11.26
CA THR A 99 -5.10 4.73 10.81
C THR A 99 -3.91 5.39 10.14
N LEU A 100 -4.16 6.33 9.23
CA LEU A 100 -3.09 7.08 8.56
C LEU A 100 -2.26 7.87 9.58
N GLY A 101 -2.92 8.56 10.50
CA GLY A 101 -2.23 9.33 11.54
C GLY A 101 -1.31 8.45 12.37
N ARG A 102 -1.79 7.29 12.81
CA ARG A 102 -0.99 6.35 13.59
C ARG A 102 0.23 5.85 12.83
N LEU A 103 0.06 5.50 11.56
CA LEU A 103 1.15 4.95 10.76
C LEU A 103 2.11 6.01 10.24
N LEU A 104 1.63 7.25 10.06
CA LEU A 104 2.43 8.36 9.58
C LEU A 104 3.05 9.21 10.69
N LEU A 105 2.86 8.83 11.95
CA LEU A 105 3.51 9.54 13.07
C LEU A 105 5.01 9.65 12.89
N LYS A 106 5.59 8.74 12.16
CA LYS A 106 7.03 8.69 11.98
C LYS A 106 7.50 9.60 10.87
N ASN A 107 6.80 9.61 9.72
CA ASN A 107 7.30 10.35 8.55
C ASN A 107 6.34 10.34 7.36
N GLN A 108 6.68 11.13 6.35
CA GLN A 108 6.15 11.17 5.00
C GLN A 108 7.25 10.61 4.07
N PRO A 109 7.03 10.17 2.85
CA PRO A 109 5.85 10.30 2.00
C PRO A 109 4.89 9.11 2.02
N VAL A 110 3.78 9.25 1.25
CA VAL A 110 2.78 8.21 1.04
C VAL A 110 2.73 7.87 -0.44
N ALA A 111 2.77 6.57 -0.76
CA ALA A 111 2.49 6.07 -2.10
C ALA A 111 1.02 5.67 -2.17
N ARG A 112 0.29 6.20 -3.15
CA ARG A 112 -1.14 5.95 -3.29
C ARG A 112 -1.48 5.36 -4.65
N ALA A 113 -2.15 4.20 -4.63
CA ALA A 113 -2.70 3.55 -5.81
C ALA A 113 -4.22 3.52 -5.70
N ALA A 114 -4.94 4.05 -6.69
CA ALA A 114 -6.39 4.09 -6.58
C ALA A 114 -7.06 3.80 -7.87
#